data_65cbe40fdc579ba26f516c8a3f447ae5
#
_entry.id   65cbe40fdc579ba26f516c8a3f447ae5
#
_cell.length_a   1.000
_cell.length_b   1.000
_cell.length_c   1.000
_cell.angle_alpha   90.00
_cell.angle_beta   90.00
_cell.angle_gamma   90.00
#
_symmetry.space_group_name_H-M   'P 1'
#
loop_
_entity.id
_entity.type
_entity.pdbx_description
1 polymer ?
#
loop_
_entity_poly.entity_id
_entity_poly.type
_entity_poly.pdbx_seq_one_letter_code
_entity_poly.pdbx_strand_id
1 'polypeptide(L)'
;MNEKYPSRLLENAVEAIASLPGVGSRSALRLALHLLKQPKENVHHFTQAIDRLADEVKYCRECRMLSDDEICSICSDTRRDHRLICVVESVRDVMSIEATGQYNGVYHVLGGIISPIGGVGPSDLTIRELVERLGRLTTEGEVSEVTRHGMDGPQVPSEPQVEVILALSGDVEGETTSFYIYRQIAPLGVKVSTLARGLGFGDDLEYADALTLGRSIVNRQLFKP
;
A
#
# COMPACT_ATOMS: atom_id res chain seq x y z
N MET A 1 6.78 43.21 -21.41
CA MET A 1 6.29 41.85 -21.08
C MET A 1 7.12 40.88 -21.88
N ASN A 2 7.98 40.11 -21.27
CA ASN A 2 8.75 39.07 -21.95
C ASN A 2 7.83 37.86 -22.08
N GLU A 3 7.03 37.81 -23.16
CA GLU A 3 6.21 36.64 -23.45
C GLU A 3 7.15 35.49 -23.84
N LYS A 4 7.36 34.56 -22.94
CA LYS A 4 8.22 33.39 -23.12
C LYS A 4 7.66 32.44 -24.20
N TYR A 5 6.35 32.51 -24.45
CA TYR A 5 5.62 31.65 -25.39
C TYR A 5 4.76 32.49 -26.37
N PRO A 6 4.54 32.01 -27.58
CA PRO A 6 3.79 32.73 -28.62
C PRO A 6 2.27 32.77 -28.35
N SER A 7 1.77 32.04 -27.37
CA SER A 7 0.37 31.94 -27.00
C SER A 7 0.20 31.68 -25.51
N ARG A 8 -0.71 32.39 -24.85
CA ARG A 8 -1.09 32.14 -23.45
C ARG A 8 -1.67 30.73 -23.23
N LEU A 9 -2.39 30.20 -24.23
CA LEU A 9 -2.91 28.84 -24.15
C LEU A 9 -1.78 27.79 -24.10
N LEU A 10 -0.72 28.01 -24.88
CA LEU A 10 0.46 27.17 -24.84
C LEU A 10 1.20 27.31 -23.51
N GLU A 11 1.33 28.53 -23.00
CA GLU A 11 1.97 28.81 -21.71
C GLU A 11 1.25 28.09 -20.57
N ASN A 12 -0.07 28.24 -20.45
CA ASN A 12 -0.89 27.58 -19.44
C ASN A 12 -0.77 26.03 -19.51
N ALA A 13 -0.76 25.46 -20.71
CA ALA A 13 -0.59 24.02 -20.89
C ALA A 13 0.80 23.54 -20.45
N VAL A 14 1.84 24.32 -20.78
CA VAL A 14 3.22 24.01 -20.36
C VAL A 14 3.36 24.12 -18.85
N GLU A 15 2.79 25.13 -18.20
CA GLU A 15 2.81 25.30 -16.75
C GLU A 15 2.08 24.16 -16.06
N ALA A 16 0.88 23.79 -16.53
CA ALA A 16 0.12 22.67 -15.99
C ALA A 16 0.87 21.34 -16.09
N ILE A 17 1.52 21.07 -17.23
CA ILE A 17 2.32 19.84 -17.38
C ILE A 17 3.61 19.90 -16.54
N ALA A 18 4.23 21.09 -16.42
CA ALA A 18 5.45 21.27 -15.64
C ALA A 18 5.22 21.22 -14.12
N SER A 19 3.98 21.32 -13.65
CA SER A 19 3.64 21.13 -12.23
C SER A 19 3.76 19.68 -11.78
N LEU A 20 3.82 18.73 -12.72
CA LEU A 20 3.97 17.31 -12.40
C LEU A 20 5.40 17.01 -11.92
N PRO A 21 5.56 16.18 -10.86
CA PRO A 21 6.86 15.80 -10.33
C PRO A 21 7.75 15.17 -11.42
N GLY A 22 9.01 15.64 -11.51
CA GLY A 22 9.97 15.14 -12.49
C GLY A 22 9.81 15.71 -13.90
N VAL A 23 8.84 16.59 -14.14
CA VAL A 23 8.63 17.22 -15.46
C VAL A 23 9.16 18.65 -15.45
N GLY A 24 10.33 18.86 -16.07
CA GLY A 24 10.87 20.21 -16.27
C GLY A 24 10.23 20.95 -17.45
N SER A 25 10.36 22.29 -17.50
CA SER A 25 9.74 23.16 -18.52
C SER A 25 10.05 22.75 -19.96
N ARG A 26 11.26 22.23 -20.25
CA ARG A 26 11.61 21.73 -21.60
C ARG A 26 10.81 20.49 -22.01
N SER A 27 10.65 19.56 -21.07
CA SER A 27 9.83 18.35 -21.29
C SER A 27 8.36 18.71 -21.41
N ALA A 28 7.84 19.60 -20.56
CA ALA A 28 6.49 20.10 -20.59
C ALA A 28 6.15 20.75 -21.95
N LEU A 29 7.02 21.61 -22.47
CA LEU A 29 6.85 22.21 -23.79
C LEU A 29 6.81 21.16 -24.90
N ARG A 30 7.71 20.16 -24.85
CA ARG A 30 7.73 19.07 -25.84
C ARG A 30 6.44 18.28 -25.81
N LEU A 31 5.90 17.98 -24.62
CA LEU A 31 4.63 17.27 -24.43
C LEU A 31 3.44 18.10 -24.92
N ALA A 32 3.37 19.39 -24.57
CA ALA A 32 2.31 20.28 -25.06
C ALA A 32 2.29 20.38 -26.60
N LEU A 33 3.47 20.55 -27.22
CA LEU A 33 3.58 20.58 -28.69
C LEU A 33 3.28 19.22 -29.34
N HIS A 34 3.52 18.10 -28.64
CA HIS A 34 3.10 16.79 -29.11
C HIS A 34 1.59 16.65 -29.11
N LEU A 35 0.91 17.06 -28.02
CA LEU A 35 -0.54 17.04 -27.93
C LEU A 35 -1.21 17.89 -29.03
N LEU A 36 -0.64 19.05 -29.36
CA LEU A 36 -1.14 19.90 -30.44
C LEU A 36 -1.11 19.23 -31.83
N LYS A 37 -0.24 18.22 -32.02
CA LYS A 37 -0.15 17.45 -33.27
C LYS A 37 -1.09 16.25 -33.32
N GLN A 38 -1.70 15.89 -32.19
CA GLN A 38 -2.64 14.77 -32.11
C GLN A 38 -4.03 15.17 -32.63
N PRO A 39 -4.85 14.21 -33.11
CA PRO A 39 -6.26 14.43 -33.33
C PRO A 39 -6.93 14.97 -32.05
N LYS A 40 -7.87 15.90 -32.20
CA LYS A 40 -8.56 16.51 -31.04
C LYS A 40 -9.23 15.48 -30.14
N GLU A 41 -9.78 14.44 -30.75
CA GLU A 41 -10.44 13.31 -30.05
C GLU A 41 -9.49 12.61 -29.08
N ASN A 42 -8.24 12.38 -29.47
CA ASN A 42 -7.23 11.76 -28.61
C ASN A 42 -6.85 12.67 -27.44
N VAL A 43 -6.77 13.99 -27.68
CA VAL A 43 -6.47 14.97 -26.62
C VAL A 43 -7.63 15.05 -25.63
N HIS A 44 -8.89 15.06 -26.12
CA HIS A 44 -10.08 15.04 -25.27
C HIS A 44 -10.16 13.75 -24.44
N HIS A 45 -9.91 12.60 -25.07
CA HIS A 45 -9.90 11.32 -24.35
C HIS A 45 -8.82 11.31 -23.23
N PHE A 46 -7.62 11.82 -23.52
CA PHE A 46 -6.56 11.95 -22.52
C PHE A 46 -6.97 12.86 -21.36
N THR A 47 -7.51 14.06 -21.64
CA THR A 47 -7.90 14.99 -20.58
C THR A 47 -9.07 14.45 -19.76
N GLN A 48 -10.06 13.84 -20.40
CA GLN A 48 -11.18 13.19 -19.71
C GLN A 48 -10.75 12.03 -18.82
N ALA A 49 -9.73 11.26 -19.23
CA ALA A 49 -9.21 10.18 -18.38
C ALA A 49 -8.59 10.72 -17.08
N ILE A 50 -7.89 11.86 -17.15
CA ILE A 50 -7.32 12.51 -15.97
C ILE A 50 -8.41 13.14 -15.09
N ASP A 51 -9.37 13.83 -15.69
CA ASP A 51 -10.51 14.43 -14.98
C ASP A 51 -11.29 13.35 -14.22
N ARG A 52 -11.64 12.25 -14.91
CA ARG A 52 -12.36 11.13 -14.29
C ARG A 52 -11.56 10.46 -13.19
N LEU A 53 -10.24 10.31 -13.35
CA LEU A 53 -9.39 9.78 -12.29
C LEU A 53 -9.45 10.66 -11.04
N ALA A 54 -9.47 11.98 -11.19
CA ALA A 54 -9.53 12.91 -10.06
C ALA A 54 -10.92 12.94 -9.39
N ASP A 55 -12.00 12.85 -10.16
CA ASP A 55 -13.37 13.06 -9.69
C ASP A 55 -14.05 11.75 -9.25
N GLU A 56 -13.75 10.62 -9.91
CA GLU A 56 -14.53 9.39 -9.76
C GLU A 56 -13.80 8.32 -8.92
N VAL A 57 -12.45 8.39 -8.79
CA VAL A 57 -11.71 7.40 -8.02
C VAL A 57 -12.10 7.43 -6.53
N LYS A 58 -12.33 6.26 -5.96
CA LYS A 58 -12.67 6.09 -4.55
C LYS A 58 -11.56 5.37 -3.81
N TYR A 59 -11.63 5.42 -2.49
CA TYR A 59 -10.83 4.57 -1.63
C TYR A 59 -11.70 3.45 -1.08
N CYS A 60 -11.25 2.21 -1.27
CA CYS A 60 -11.95 1.05 -0.73
C CYS A 60 -12.20 1.23 0.78
N ARG A 61 -13.44 1.05 1.21
CA ARG A 61 -13.84 1.23 2.60
C ARG A 61 -13.10 0.30 3.56
N GLU A 62 -12.73 -0.91 3.10
CA GLU A 62 -12.05 -1.91 3.95
C GLU A 62 -10.53 -1.76 3.96
N CYS A 63 -9.89 -1.55 2.81
CA CYS A 63 -8.42 -1.62 2.71
C CYS A 63 -7.73 -0.31 2.32
N ARG A 64 -8.50 0.73 2.02
CA ARG A 64 -7.98 2.05 1.58
C ARG A 64 -7.20 2.04 0.27
N MET A 65 -7.28 0.94 -0.49
CA MET A 65 -6.79 0.86 -1.88
C MET A 65 -7.66 1.72 -2.79
N LEU A 66 -7.09 2.23 -3.89
CA LEU A 66 -7.85 2.87 -4.96
C LEU A 66 -8.84 1.87 -5.57
N SER A 67 -10.05 2.34 -5.86
CA SER A 67 -11.14 1.51 -6.39
C SER A 67 -12.13 2.37 -7.18
N ASP A 68 -12.79 1.79 -8.16
CA ASP A 68 -13.94 2.41 -8.83
C ASP A 68 -15.22 2.24 -7.99
N ASP A 69 -15.26 1.23 -7.13
CA ASP A 69 -16.37 0.88 -6.25
C ASP A 69 -16.06 1.16 -4.77
N GLU A 70 -17.08 1.07 -3.89
CA GLU A 70 -16.89 1.20 -2.44
C GLU A 70 -16.01 0.11 -1.84
N ILE A 71 -16.01 -1.08 -2.42
CA ILE A 71 -15.16 -2.22 -2.05
C ILE A 71 -14.37 -2.65 -3.29
N CYS A 72 -13.05 -2.68 -3.19
CA CYS A 72 -12.18 -3.04 -4.30
C CYS A 72 -12.29 -4.54 -4.65
N SER A 73 -11.83 -4.90 -5.85
CA SER A 73 -11.84 -6.28 -6.37
C SER A 73 -11.09 -7.27 -5.46
N ILE A 74 -10.07 -6.83 -4.74
CA ILE A 74 -9.33 -7.68 -3.79
C ILE A 74 -10.17 -7.96 -2.54
N CYS A 75 -10.80 -6.95 -1.96
CA CYS A 75 -11.63 -7.13 -0.77
C CYS A 75 -12.98 -7.80 -1.04
N SER A 76 -13.47 -7.78 -2.27
CA SER A 76 -14.70 -8.48 -2.67
C SER A 76 -14.47 -9.93 -3.11
N ASP A 77 -13.22 -10.34 -3.34
CA ASP A 77 -12.89 -11.71 -3.76
C ASP A 77 -12.98 -12.69 -2.57
N THR A 78 -14.01 -13.50 -2.54
CA THR A 78 -14.26 -14.51 -1.50
C THR A 78 -13.27 -15.68 -1.49
N ARG A 79 -12.41 -15.79 -2.51
CA ARG A 79 -11.37 -16.83 -2.58
C ARG A 79 -10.13 -16.44 -1.77
N ARG A 80 -10.02 -15.17 -1.37
CA ARG A 80 -8.90 -14.66 -0.58
C ARG A 80 -9.12 -14.91 0.91
N ASP A 81 -8.02 -15.06 1.61
CA ASP A 81 -8.03 -15.14 3.07
C ASP A 81 -8.15 -13.74 3.67
N HIS A 82 -9.35 -13.39 4.14
CA HIS A 82 -9.65 -12.11 4.77
C HIS A 82 -9.09 -11.97 6.18
N ARG A 83 -8.55 -13.04 6.78
CA ARG A 83 -7.87 -13.03 8.08
C ARG A 83 -6.36 -12.83 7.96
N LEU A 84 -5.82 -12.86 6.73
CA LEU A 84 -4.43 -12.55 6.42
C LEU A 84 -4.34 -11.16 5.79
N ILE A 85 -3.86 -10.17 6.56
CA ILE A 85 -3.86 -8.76 6.16
C ILE A 85 -2.43 -8.25 6.00
N CYS A 86 -2.05 -7.84 4.78
CA CYS A 86 -0.77 -7.21 4.51
C CYS A 86 -0.91 -5.69 4.57
N VAL A 87 -0.26 -5.07 5.55
CA VAL A 87 -0.22 -3.63 5.74
C VAL A 87 0.94 -3.05 4.95
N VAL A 88 0.65 -2.12 4.05
CA VAL A 88 1.60 -1.50 3.12
C VAL A 88 1.51 0.02 3.18
N GLU A 89 2.56 0.70 2.72
CA GLU A 89 2.63 2.16 2.72
C GLU A 89 1.75 2.78 1.62
N SER A 90 1.75 2.17 0.44
CA SER A 90 1.15 2.75 -0.76
C SER A 90 0.47 1.72 -1.66
N VAL A 91 -0.31 2.22 -2.60
CA VAL A 91 -0.92 1.43 -3.68
C VAL A 91 0.12 0.71 -4.53
N ARG A 92 1.32 1.29 -4.71
CA ARG A 92 2.41 0.68 -5.48
C ARG A 92 2.90 -0.62 -4.86
N ASP A 93 2.92 -0.69 -3.52
CA ASP A 93 3.35 -1.87 -2.81
C ASP A 93 2.36 -3.01 -3.00
N VAL A 94 1.04 -2.70 -2.97
CA VAL A 94 0.00 -3.68 -3.33
C VAL A 94 0.24 -4.23 -4.73
N MET A 95 0.45 -3.35 -5.71
CA MET A 95 0.70 -3.78 -7.11
C MET A 95 1.95 -4.66 -7.22
N SER A 96 3.00 -4.33 -6.47
CA SER A 96 4.25 -5.10 -6.47
C SER A 96 4.08 -6.49 -5.87
N ILE A 97 3.33 -6.60 -4.76
CA ILE A 97 3.06 -7.89 -4.10
C ILE A 97 2.13 -8.74 -4.96
N GLU A 98 1.05 -8.16 -5.51
CA GLU A 98 0.13 -8.85 -6.42
C GLU A 98 0.83 -9.40 -7.67
N ALA A 99 1.80 -8.67 -8.23
CA ALA A 99 2.57 -9.11 -9.38
C ALA A 99 3.36 -10.40 -9.12
N THR A 100 3.64 -10.75 -7.87
CA THR A 100 4.33 -12.00 -7.51
C THR A 100 3.45 -13.23 -7.66
N GLY A 101 2.13 -13.09 -7.57
CA GLY A 101 1.17 -14.19 -7.54
C GLY A 101 1.31 -15.12 -6.32
N GLN A 102 2.07 -14.73 -5.29
CA GLN A 102 2.39 -15.57 -4.12
C GLN A 102 1.50 -15.26 -2.91
N TYR A 103 0.75 -14.16 -2.93
CA TYR A 103 -0.04 -13.70 -1.80
C TYR A 103 -1.53 -13.91 -2.04
N ASN A 104 -2.20 -14.57 -1.11
CA ASN A 104 -3.64 -14.86 -1.19
C ASN A 104 -4.47 -14.16 -0.10
N GLY A 105 -3.87 -13.25 0.66
CA GLY A 105 -4.60 -12.46 1.64
C GLY A 105 -5.17 -11.16 1.06
N VAL A 106 -5.58 -10.26 1.95
CA VAL A 106 -6.05 -8.92 1.63
C VAL A 106 -5.08 -7.86 2.16
N TYR A 107 -5.27 -6.61 1.78
CA TYR A 107 -4.35 -5.53 2.12
C TYR A 107 -4.96 -4.49 3.06
N HIS A 108 -4.10 -3.65 3.62
CA HIS A 108 -4.46 -2.36 4.18
C HIS A 108 -3.40 -1.32 3.78
N VAL A 109 -3.82 -0.29 3.06
CA VAL A 109 -2.94 0.77 2.54
C VAL A 109 -2.95 1.94 3.52
N LEU A 110 -1.79 2.26 4.11
CA LEU A 110 -1.66 3.33 5.10
C LEU A 110 -1.74 4.74 4.51
N GLY A 111 -1.34 4.92 3.25
CA GLY A 111 -1.20 6.21 2.60
C GLY A 111 0.15 6.89 2.83
N GLY A 112 1.09 6.22 3.50
CA GLY A 112 2.44 6.68 3.79
C GLY A 112 3.03 6.01 5.03
N ILE A 113 4.05 6.65 5.62
CA ILE A 113 4.68 6.25 6.89
C ILE A 113 4.78 7.47 7.82
N ILE A 114 4.91 7.24 9.11
CA ILE A 114 5.17 8.30 10.09
C ILE A 114 6.54 8.91 9.79
N SER A 115 6.55 10.18 9.41
CA SER A 115 7.75 10.95 9.06
C SER A 115 7.72 12.31 9.73
N PRO A 116 8.37 12.47 10.89
CA PRO A 116 8.43 13.76 11.57
C PRO A 116 9.09 14.87 10.72
N ILE A 117 10.08 14.49 9.91
CA ILE A 117 10.75 15.42 8.99
C ILE A 117 9.84 15.79 7.83
N GLY A 118 9.07 14.83 7.31
CA GLY A 118 8.06 15.03 6.27
C GLY A 118 6.77 15.67 6.77
N GLY A 119 6.62 15.86 8.10
CA GLY A 119 5.41 16.42 8.71
C GLY A 119 4.23 15.45 8.72
N VAL A 120 4.46 14.14 8.52
CA VAL A 120 3.41 13.11 8.50
C VAL A 120 3.31 12.46 9.89
N GLY A 121 2.18 12.66 10.54
CA GLY A 121 1.86 12.06 11.84
C GLY A 121 0.96 10.83 11.70
N PRO A 122 0.71 10.10 12.82
CA PRO A 122 -0.17 8.93 12.81
C PRO A 122 -1.62 9.24 12.39
N SER A 123 -2.08 10.48 12.61
CA SER A 123 -3.43 10.94 12.23
C SER A 123 -3.61 11.17 10.73
N ASP A 124 -2.51 11.30 9.99
CA ASP A 124 -2.50 11.51 8.55
C ASP A 124 -2.55 10.16 7.79
N LEU A 125 -2.43 9.06 8.53
CA LEU A 125 -2.42 7.69 8.02
C LEU A 125 -3.71 6.95 8.42
N THR A 126 -4.05 5.90 7.68
CA THR A 126 -5.25 5.09 7.91
C THR A 126 -5.08 4.03 9.00
N ILE A 127 -4.23 4.29 10.01
CA ILE A 127 -3.94 3.35 11.11
C ILE A 127 -5.18 3.11 11.98
N ARG A 128 -5.99 4.14 12.22
CA ARG A 128 -7.23 4.02 12.99
C ARG A 128 -8.20 3.04 12.31
N GLU A 129 -8.36 3.16 11.01
CA GLU A 129 -9.24 2.29 10.22
C GLU A 129 -8.73 0.83 10.21
N LEU A 130 -7.41 0.63 10.25
CA LEU A 130 -6.83 -0.70 10.44
C LEU A 130 -7.25 -1.30 11.78
N VAL A 131 -7.09 -0.54 12.88
CA VAL A 131 -7.47 -0.99 14.24
C VAL A 131 -8.95 -1.32 14.31
N GLU A 132 -9.82 -0.46 13.78
CA GLU A 132 -11.27 -0.68 13.74
C GLU A 132 -11.63 -1.93 12.94
N ARG A 133 -10.99 -2.15 11.79
CA ARG A 133 -11.17 -3.36 10.97
C ARG A 133 -10.76 -4.63 11.71
N LEU A 134 -9.60 -4.62 12.35
CA LEU A 134 -9.11 -5.75 13.13
C LEU A 134 -10.01 -6.05 14.33
N GLY A 135 -10.51 -5.01 15.01
CA GLY A 135 -11.46 -5.17 16.10
C GLY A 135 -12.74 -5.89 15.67
N ARG A 136 -13.29 -5.57 14.50
CA ARG A 136 -14.45 -6.30 13.94
C ARG A 136 -14.13 -7.77 13.69
N LEU A 137 -13.00 -8.08 13.05
CA LEU A 137 -12.59 -9.44 12.68
C LEU A 137 -12.32 -10.33 13.90
N THR A 138 -11.77 -9.78 14.98
CA THR A 138 -11.51 -10.53 16.22
C THR A 138 -12.80 -10.78 16.99
N THR A 139 -13.70 -9.80 17.09
CA THR A 139 -14.98 -9.95 17.80
C THR A 139 -15.91 -10.96 17.10
N GLU A 140 -15.95 -10.99 15.78
CA GLU A 140 -16.72 -11.98 15.02
C GLU A 140 -16.20 -13.41 15.25
N GLY A 141 -14.89 -13.59 15.43
CA GLY A 141 -14.28 -14.87 15.80
C GLY A 141 -14.71 -15.36 17.21
N GLU A 142 -14.73 -14.47 18.18
CA GLU A 142 -15.15 -14.81 19.57
C GLU A 142 -16.62 -15.24 19.67
N VAL A 143 -17.52 -14.60 18.92
CA VAL A 143 -18.95 -14.98 18.89
C VAL A 143 -19.13 -16.38 18.32
N SER A 144 -18.32 -16.78 17.35
CA SER A 144 -18.33 -18.12 16.76
C SER A 144 -17.85 -19.20 17.73
N GLU A 145 -16.91 -18.90 18.63
CA GLU A 145 -16.42 -19.84 19.66
C GLU A 145 -17.42 -20.03 20.80
N VAL A 146 -18.06 -18.98 21.28
CA VAL A 146 -19.02 -19.06 22.39
C VAL A 146 -20.25 -19.89 22.00
N THR A 147 -20.70 -19.85 20.77
CA THR A 147 -21.84 -20.65 20.29
C THR A 147 -21.50 -22.14 20.17
N ARG A 148 -20.21 -22.53 20.09
CA ARG A 148 -19.75 -23.93 19.93
C ARG A 148 -19.45 -24.63 21.25
N HIS A 149 -19.29 -23.91 22.38
CA HIS A 149 -18.95 -24.49 23.68
C HIS A 149 -20.11 -25.22 24.39
N GLY A 150 -21.27 -25.34 23.78
CA GLY A 150 -22.46 -25.98 24.34
C GLY A 150 -22.71 -27.43 23.94
N MET A 151 -21.84 -28.06 23.14
CA MET A 151 -21.97 -29.45 22.72
C MET A 151 -20.67 -30.22 22.93
N ASP A 152 -20.70 -31.27 23.76
CA ASP A 152 -19.64 -32.27 23.94
C ASP A 152 -19.40 -33.00 22.59
N GLY A 153 -18.56 -32.44 21.72
CA GLY A 153 -18.16 -33.01 20.47
C GLY A 153 -16.65 -32.89 20.27
N PRO A 154 -16.02 -33.61 19.29
CA PRO A 154 -14.58 -33.49 19.02
C PRO A 154 -14.23 -32.03 18.76
N GLN A 155 -13.13 -31.57 19.40
CA GLN A 155 -12.63 -30.20 19.27
C GLN A 155 -12.46 -29.85 17.79
N VAL A 156 -13.35 -29.00 17.28
CA VAL A 156 -13.18 -28.40 15.96
C VAL A 156 -11.96 -27.48 16.04
N PRO A 157 -11.02 -27.52 15.09
CA PRO A 157 -9.88 -26.60 15.09
C PRO A 157 -10.36 -25.17 15.28
N SER A 158 -9.74 -24.46 16.22
CA SER A 158 -10.02 -23.03 16.44
C SER A 158 -9.91 -22.30 15.10
N GLU A 159 -10.81 -21.36 14.85
CA GLU A 159 -10.72 -20.54 13.61
C GLU A 159 -9.33 -19.94 13.50
N PRO A 160 -8.75 -19.86 12.27
CA PRO A 160 -7.41 -19.35 12.10
C PRO A 160 -7.33 -17.93 12.66
N GLN A 161 -6.36 -17.70 13.56
CA GLN A 161 -6.10 -16.42 14.17
C GLN A 161 -5.81 -15.37 13.06
N VAL A 162 -6.35 -14.16 13.21
CA VAL A 162 -6.04 -13.05 12.29
C VAL A 162 -4.54 -12.77 12.31
N GLU A 163 -3.92 -12.74 11.14
CA GLU A 163 -2.51 -12.39 10.97
C GLU A 163 -2.38 -11.05 10.24
N VAL A 164 -1.54 -10.16 10.79
CA VAL A 164 -1.16 -8.89 10.20
C VAL A 164 0.31 -8.95 9.79
N ILE A 165 0.58 -8.81 8.50
CA ILE A 165 1.94 -8.73 7.95
C ILE A 165 2.28 -7.24 7.80
N LEU A 166 3.26 -6.73 8.54
CA LEU A 166 3.77 -5.36 8.37
C LEU A 166 4.82 -5.35 7.25
N ALA A 167 4.38 -4.93 6.06
CA ALA A 167 5.19 -4.87 4.84
C ALA A 167 5.61 -3.41 4.55
N LEU A 168 6.24 -2.77 5.54
CA LEU A 168 6.72 -1.39 5.48
C LEU A 168 8.22 -1.36 5.17
N SER A 169 8.73 -0.17 4.80
CA SER A 169 10.15 0.04 4.51
C SER A 169 11.07 -0.38 5.68
N GLY A 170 12.30 -0.75 5.34
CA GLY A 170 13.30 -1.17 6.33
C GLY A 170 14.10 -0.02 6.95
N ASP A 171 13.75 1.21 6.65
CA ASP A 171 14.37 2.40 7.22
C ASP A 171 13.82 2.74 8.62
N VAL A 172 14.34 3.79 9.22
CA VAL A 172 13.97 4.22 10.58
C VAL A 172 12.51 4.62 10.68
N GLU A 173 11.96 5.26 9.64
CA GLU A 173 10.58 5.73 9.61
C GLU A 173 9.59 4.56 9.48
N GLY A 174 9.88 3.58 8.61
CA GLY A 174 9.08 2.36 8.46
C GLY A 174 9.12 1.47 9.71
N GLU A 175 10.30 1.31 10.36
CA GLU A 175 10.42 0.60 11.64
C GLU A 175 9.62 1.30 12.76
N THR A 176 9.71 2.63 12.84
CA THR A 176 8.95 3.43 13.81
C THR A 176 7.45 3.27 13.58
N THR A 177 7.02 3.32 12.32
CA THR A 177 5.62 3.13 11.93
C THR A 177 5.15 1.72 12.28
N SER A 178 5.95 0.70 11.98
CA SER A 178 5.67 -0.70 12.34
C SER A 178 5.48 -0.88 13.84
N PHE A 179 6.38 -0.29 14.65
CA PHE A 179 6.30 -0.35 16.10
C PHE A 179 5.05 0.38 16.64
N TYR A 180 4.72 1.54 16.07
CA TYR A 180 3.53 2.28 16.43
C TYR A 180 2.26 1.45 16.16
N ILE A 181 2.14 0.87 14.96
CA ILE A 181 1.01 0.01 14.59
C ILE A 181 0.93 -1.19 15.53
N TYR A 182 2.05 -1.88 15.76
CA TYR A 182 2.11 -3.03 16.67
C TYR A 182 1.54 -2.69 18.06
N ARG A 183 1.90 -1.55 18.63
CA ARG A 183 1.37 -1.12 19.93
C ARG A 183 -0.14 -0.90 19.93
N GLN A 184 -0.71 -0.47 18.82
CA GLN A 184 -2.16 -0.25 18.69
C GLN A 184 -2.93 -1.57 18.54
N ILE A 185 -2.37 -2.55 17.82
CA ILE A 185 -3.07 -3.80 17.50
C ILE A 185 -2.75 -4.95 18.47
N ALA A 186 -1.67 -4.89 19.23
CA ALA A 186 -1.29 -5.93 20.19
C ALA A 186 -2.41 -6.30 21.19
N PRO A 187 -3.21 -5.34 21.73
CA PRO A 187 -4.32 -5.68 22.63
C PRO A 187 -5.43 -6.50 21.96
N LEU A 188 -5.50 -6.54 20.63
CA LEU A 188 -6.51 -7.31 19.88
C LEU A 188 -6.17 -8.80 19.75
N GLY A 189 -5.01 -9.25 20.25
CA GLY A 189 -4.61 -10.65 20.22
C GLY A 189 -4.30 -11.19 18.81
N VAL A 190 -4.08 -10.30 17.80
CA VAL A 190 -3.73 -10.70 16.44
C VAL A 190 -2.27 -11.14 16.34
N LYS A 191 -1.98 -12.09 15.46
CA LYS A 191 -0.60 -12.46 15.13
C LYS A 191 0.01 -11.37 14.25
N VAL A 192 1.22 -10.92 14.57
CA VAL A 192 1.93 -9.91 13.80
C VAL A 192 3.23 -10.48 13.26
N SER A 193 3.45 -10.34 11.96
CA SER A 193 4.65 -10.74 11.26
C SER A 193 5.19 -9.60 10.38
N THR A 194 6.39 -9.72 9.89
CA THR A 194 7.02 -8.79 8.95
C THR A 194 7.56 -9.55 7.75
N LEU A 195 7.75 -8.87 6.61
CA LEU A 195 8.43 -9.48 5.48
C LEU A 195 9.87 -9.85 5.88
N ALA A 196 10.34 -10.99 5.35
CA ALA A 196 11.72 -11.38 5.52
C ALA A 196 12.66 -10.30 4.96
N ARG A 197 13.65 -9.92 5.74
CA ARG A 197 14.67 -8.92 5.37
C ARG A 197 16.03 -9.59 5.37
N GLY A 198 16.78 -9.38 4.31
CA GLY A 198 18.10 -9.99 4.16
C GLY A 198 18.69 -9.71 2.79
N LEU A 199 19.70 -10.48 2.43
CA LEU A 199 20.33 -10.42 1.12
C LEU A 199 19.36 -10.83 0.03
N GLY A 200 19.34 -10.08 -1.07
CA GLY A 200 18.56 -10.42 -2.25
C GLY A 200 19.09 -11.68 -2.93
N PHE A 201 18.22 -12.33 -3.70
CA PHE A 201 18.63 -13.50 -4.48
C PHE A 201 19.64 -13.09 -5.56
N GLY A 202 20.83 -13.68 -5.50
CA GLY A 202 21.92 -13.38 -6.43
C GLY A 202 22.81 -12.21 -6.02
N ASP A 203 22.59 -11.60 -4.84
CA ASP A 203 23.46 -10.55 -4.35
C ASP A 203 24.81 -11.13 -3.88
N ASP A 204 25.90 -10.47 -4.26
CA ASP A 204 27.22 -10.76 -3.73
C ASP A 204 27.41 -10.12 -2.35
N LEU A 205 27.96 -10.87 -1.40
CA LEU A 205 28.21 -10.39 -0.03
C LEU A 205 29.11 -9.14 0.01
N GLU A 206 30.00 -9.00 -0.96
CA GLU A 206 30.95 -7.89 -1.07
C GLU A 206 30.25 -6.54 -1.30
N TYR A 207 29.08 -6.56 -1.97
CA TYR A 207 28.33 -5.33 -2.29
C TYR A 207 27.18 -5.05 -1.34
N ALA A 208 26.91 -5.96 -0.40
CA ALA A 208 25.88 -5.77 0.60
C ALA A 208 26.29 -4.69 1.62
N ASP A 209 25.37 -3.78 1.92
CA ASP A 209 25.60 -2.83 3.00
C ASP A 209 25.69 -3.52 4.37
N ALA A 210 26.43 -2.92 5.30
CA ALA A 210 26.72 -3.51 6.60
C ALA A 210 25.47 -3.79 7.44
N LEU A 211 24.40 -2.98 7.29
CA LEU A 211 23.14 -3.15 8.02
C LEU A 211 22.37 -4.37 7.50
N THR A 212 22.23 -4.47 6.18
CA THR A 212 21.57 -5.61 5.51
C THR A 212 22.31 -6.92 5.81
N LEU A 213 23.64 -6.91 5.71
CA LEU A 213 24.44 -8.08 6.03
C LEU A 213 24.32 -8.48 7.50
N GLY A 214 24.38 -7.52 8.42
CA GLY A 214 24.20 -7.75 9.85
C GLY A 214 22.84 -8.35 10.18
N ARG A 215 21.76 -7.81 9.61
CA ARG A 215 20.40 -8.35 9.77
C ARG A 215 20.26 -9.76 9.20
N SER A 216 20.87 -10.06 8.06
CA SER A 216 20.86 -11.39 7.45
C SER A 216 21.52 -12.43 8.35
N ILE A 217 22.61 -12.07 9.03
CA ILE A 217 23.30 -12.94 9.98
C ILE A 217 22.45 -13.21 11.23
N VAL A 218 21.83 -12.15 11.77
CA VAL A 218 20.95 -12.27 12.96
C VAL A 218 19.73 -13.13 12.64
N ASN A 219 19.10 -12.92 11.49
CA ASN A 219 17.87 -13.60 11.05
C ASN A 219 18.14 -14.87 10.22
N ARG A 220 19.37 -15.41 10.27
CA ARG A 220 19.75 -16.61 9.51
C ARG A 220 18.81 -17.78 9.79
N GLN A 221 18.46 -18.51 8.75
CA GLN A 221 17.61 -19.70 8.83
C GLN A 221 18.47 -20.98 8.81
N LEU A 222 17.94 -22.05 9.40
CA LEU A 222 18.57 -23.36 9.29
C LEU A 222 18.49 -23.83 7.83
N PHE A 223 19.62 -24.31 7.33
CA PHE A 223 19.66 -24.91 6.00
C PHE A 223 18.80 -26.17 5.99
N LYS A 224 17.85 -26.22 5.07
CA LYS A 224 17.05 -27.41 4.79
C LYS A 224 17.43 -27.89 3.40
N PRO A 225 18.06 -29.08 3.26
CA PRO A 225 18.42 -29.65 1.96
C PRO A 225 17.21 -30.01 1.13
#